data_d2208cf6e1f5c30e84c64069e8e7274b
#
_entry.id   d2208cf6e1f5c30e84c64069e8e7274b
#
_cell.length_a   1.000
_cell.length_b   1.000
_cell.length_c   1.000
_cell.angle_alpha   90.00
_cell.angle_beta   90.00
_cell.angle_gamma   90.00
#
_symmetry.space_group_name_H-M   'P 1'
#
loop_
_entity.id
_entity.type
_entity.pdbx_description
1 polymer ?
#
loop_
_entity_poly.entity_id
_entity_poly.type
_entity_poly.pdbx_seq_one_letter_code
_entity_poly.pdbx_strand_id
1 'polypeptide(L)'
;MPQAHMQETGREGVGPERAGSGVRRRVGDWLGEWRGPGIWRRGLVIAVLALVLGLLMLLHSSVPNRVGNLGSLTETFLPWLGLLVPVLLVLALLRRSASALIAVLLPAVAWINLFGGLLTDKSASGGDFTVVSHNVNAENPDPAGTARSLIASGADVIALEELSDASRYERALAGSYRYHSVQGTVGLWSKYPLSDARPVDIRMGWTRALRATVETPRGPVAVYVAHLPSVRVKFNAGFTAGQRDNSAAALGHAIAAEPLKKTILLGDLNGTMNDRSLAPVTSQLRSAQGAAGDGFGFSWPASFPMARIDQIMVRGVDPRSAWTLPETGSDHLPVAARVKL
;
A
#
# COMPACT_ATOMS: atom_id res chain seq x y z
N MET A 1 39.40 21.24 -92.59
CA MET A 1 38.42 21.89 -91.75
C MET A 1 37.45 20.83 -91.27
N PRO A 2 37.44 20.45 -90.02
CA PRO A 2 36.26 19.78 -89.47
C PRO A 2 35.71 20.58 -88.26
N GLN A 3 34.38 20.64 -88.22
CA GLN A 3 33.54 21.28 -87.17
C GLN A 3 33.57 20.49 -85.88
N ALA A 4 33.74 21.22 -84.75
CA ALA A 4 33.62 20.70 -83.46
C ALA A 4 32.14 20.65 -83.03
N HIS A 5 31.65 19.47 -82.65
CA HIS A 5 30.35 19.29 -81.95
C HIS A 5 30.55 19.50 -80.45
N MET A 6 29.86 20.49 -79.88
CA MET A 6 29.72 20.67 -78.48
C MET A 6 28.58 19.77 -77.98
N GLN A 7 28.88 18.83 -77.09
CA GLN A 7 27.89 18.07 -76.33
C GLN A 7 27.55 18.82 -75.02
N GLU A 8 26.31 19.24 -74.93
CA GLU A 8 25.72 19.72 -73.67
C GLU A 8 25.45 18.52 -72.75
N THR A 9 26.13 18.49 -71.59
CA THR A 9 25.84 17.55 -70.55
C THR A 9 24.69 18.10 -69.67
N GLY A 10 23.50 17.51 -69.82
CA GLY A 10 22.35 17.78 -68.94
C GLY A 10 22.64 17.38 -67.49
N ARG A 11 22.58 18.33 -66.56
CA ARG A 11 22.54 18.09 -65.15
C ARG A 11 21.14 17.60 -64.80
N GLU A 12 20.98 16.30 -64.51
CA GLU A 12 19.82 15.78 -63.83
C GLU A 12 19.81 16.28 -62.36
N GLY A 13 18.85 17.11 -62.03
CA GLY A 13 18.57 17.54 -60.63
C GLY A 13 17.98 16.42 -59.85
N VAL A 14 18.76 15.88 -58.92
CA VAL A 14 18.23 14.98 -57.87
C VAL A 14 17.42 15.84 -56.89
N GLY A 15 16.10 15.77 -57.04
CA GLY A 15 15.17 16.38 -56.07
C GLY A 15 15.21 15.67 -54.72
N PRO A 16 14.96 16.38 -53.62
CA PRO A 16 14.99 15.75 -52.28
C PRO A 16 13.92 14.69 -52.17
N GLU A 17 14.33 13.41 -52.02
CA GLU A 17 13.44 12.31 -51.70
C GLU A 17 12.66 12.63 -50.43
N ARG A 18 11.34 12.63 -50.54
CA ARG A 18 10.40 12.90 -49.47
C ARG A 18 10.37 11.72 -48.47
N ALA A 19 11.20 11.78 -47.46
CA ALA A 19 11.22 10.81 -46.36
C ALA A 19 9.88 10.74 -45.58
N GLY A 20 8.96 11.70 -45.81
CA GLY A 20 7.65 11.75 -45.13
C GLY A 20 6.56 10.86 -45.72
N SER A 21 6.73 10.33 -46.96
CA SER A 21 5.68 9.52 -47.61
C SER A 21 5.59 8.08 -47.07
N GLY A 22 6.72 7.52 -46.62
CA GLY A 22 6.80 6.15 -46.12
C GLY A 22 6.13 5.97 -44.75
N VAL A 23 6.27 6.95 -43.86
CA VAL A 23 5.67 6.91 -42.52
C VAL A 23 4.14 7.07 -42.59
N ARG A 24 3.66 8.02 -43.39
CA ARG A 24 2.20 8.22 -43.60
C ARG A 24 1.52 7.00 -44.23
N ARG A 25 2.20 6.32 -45.18
CA ARG A 25 1.69 5.08 -45.78
C ARG A 25 1.64 3.95 -44.75
N ARG A 26 2.70 3.73 -44.00
CA ARG A 26 2.73 2.71 -42.93
C ARG A 26 1.66 2.93 -41.86
N VAL A 27 1.39 4.18 -41.44
CA VAL A 27 0.33 4.52 -40.50
C VAL A 27 -1.05 4.31 -41.14
N GLY A 28 -1.24 4.66 -42.44
CA GLY A 28 -2.47 4.41 -43.15
C GLY A 28 -2.79 2.92 -43.33
N ASP A 29 -1.78 2.12 -43.67
CA ASP A 29 -1.91 0.66 -43.78
C ASP A 29 -2.19 0.04 -42.41
N TRP A 30 -1.53 0.49 -41.34
CA TRP A 30 -1.77 0.07 -39.98
C TRP A 30 -3.21 0.39 -39.51
N LEU A 31 -3.72 1.58 -39.82
CA LEU A 31 -5.11 1.97 -39.53
C LEU A 31 -6.13 1.21 -40.41
N GLY A 32 -5.77 0.87 -41.65
CA GLY A 32 -6.62 0.08 -42.57
C GLY A 32 -6.86 -1.35 -42.05
N GLU A 33 -5.86 -1.95 -41.42
CA GLU A 33 -5.99 -3.29 -40.84
C GLU A 33 -6.95 -3.38 -39.65
N TRP A 34 -7.27 -2.24 -38.98
CA TRP A 34 -8.32 -2.18 -37.96
C TRP A 34 -9.74 -2.35 -38.48
N ARG A 35 -9.94 -2.31 -39.81
CA ARG A 35 -11.23 -2.50 -40.48
C ARG A 35 -11.41 -3.90 -41.05
N GLY A 36 -10.42 -4.80 -40.87
CA GLY A 36 -10.45 -6.16 -41.40
C GLY A 36 -11.41 -7.07 -40.62
N PRO A 37 -11.96 -8.13 -41.27
CA PRO A 37 -12.95 -9.04 -40.67
C PRO A 37 -12.43 -9.85 -39.48
N GLY A 38 -11.09 -9.88 -39.26
CA GLY A 38 -10.45 -10.59 -38.14
C GLY A 38 -10.34 -9.83 -36.83
N ILE A 39 -10.68 -8.54 -36.77
CA ILE A 39 -10.53 -7.66 -35.62
C ILE A 39 -11.17 -8.20 -34.33
N TRP A 40 -12.27 -8.92 -34.42
CA TRP A 40 -12.99 -9.52 -33.30
C TRP A 40 -12.41 -10.86 -32.84
N ARG A 41 -11.65 -11.55 -33.69
CA ARG A 41 -11.11 -12.90 -33.40
C ARG A 41 -9.63 -12.88 -33.05
N ARG A 42 -8.89 -11.86 -33.45
CA ARG A 42 -7.43 -11.76 -33.31
C ARG A 42 -7.10 -11.62 -31.84
N GLY A 43 -7.37 -11.70 -30.91
CA GLY A 43 -6.92 -11.45 -29.53
C GLY A 43 -7.87 -12.02 -28.51
N LEU A 44 -8.61 -13.08 -28.85
CA LEU A 44 -9.55 -13.72 -27.92
C LEU A 44 -8.87 -14.18 -26.64
N VAL A 45 -7.63 -14.68 -26.72
CA VAL A 45 -6.85 -15.09 -25.54
C VAL A 45 -6.61 -13.85 -24.63
N ILE A 46 -6.20 -12.72 -25.22
CA ILE A 46 -5.97 -11.48 -24.46
C ILE A 46 -7.29 -10.99 -23.85
N ALA A 47 -8.40 -11.09 -24.58
CA ALA A 47 -9.71 -10.71 -24.08
C ALA A 47 -10.13 -11.61 -22.89
N VAL A 48 -9.92 -12.92 -22.97
CA VAL A 48 -10.20 -13.84 -21.88
C VAL A 48 -9.32 -13.54 -20.66
N LEU A 49 -8.02 -13.29 -20.85
CA LEU A 49 -7.11 -12.93 -19.75
C LEU A 49 -7.53 -11.62 -19.09
N ALA A 50 -7.95 -10.62 -19.88
CA ALA A 50 -8.46 -9.35 -19.36
C ALA A 50 -9.76 -9.54 -18.55
N LEU A 51 -10.70 -10.34 -19.05
CA LEU A 51 -11.94 -10.66 -18.33
C LEU A 51 -11.65 -11.41 -17.02
N VAL A 52 -10.76 -12.41 -17.05
CA VAL A 52 -10.36 -13.15 -15.84
C VAL A 52 -9.70 -12.21 -14.82
N LEU A 53 -8.79 -11.33 -15.26
CA LEU A 53 -8.15 -10.34 -14.40
C LEU A 53 -9.19 -9.39 -13.78
N GLY A 54 -10.09 -8.85 -14.58
CA GLY A 54 -11.13 -7.95 -14.10
C GLY A 54 -12.09 -8.63 -13.12
N LEU A 55 -12.51 -9.85 -13.42
CA LEU A 55 -13.34 -10.65 -12.50
C LEU A 55 -12.60 -10.99 -11.21
N LEU A 56 -11.30 -11.32 -11.28
CA LEU A 56 -10.48 -11.55 -10.08
C LEU A 56 -10.43 -10.29 -9.21
N MET A 57 -10.23 -9.11 -9.79
CA MET A 57 -10.24 -7.84 -9.05
C MET A 57 -11.60 -7.53 -8.42
N LEU A 58 -12.71 -7.77 -9.14
CA LEU A 58 -14.06 -7.51 -8.64
C LEU A 58 -14.49 -8.52 -7.57
N LEU A 59 -14.08 -9.77 -7.72
CA LEU A 59 -14.49 -10.89 -6.88
C LEU A 59 -13.37 -11.34 -5.92
N HIS A 60 -12.35 -10.52 -5.69
CA HIS A 60 -11.20 -10.87 -4.84
C HIS A 60 -11.64 -11.40 -3.46
N SER A 61 -12.68 -10.78 -2.88
CA SER A 61 -13.25 -11.21 -1.59
C SER A 61 -13.91 -12.59 -1.61
N SER A 62 -14.18 -13.14 -2.79
CA SER A 62 -14.75 -14.49 -2.97
C SER A 62 -13.68 -15.56 -3.20
N VAL A 63 -12.41 -15.17 -3.40
CA VAL A 63 -11.30 -16.13 -3.52
C VAL A 63 -11.14 -16.90 -2.20
N PRO A 64 -11.24 -18.25 -2.20
CA PRO A 64 -11.29 -19.00 -0.94
C PRO A 64 -9.94 -19.02 -0.22
N ASN A 65 -9.96 -18.86 1.12
CA ASN A 65 -8.78 -19.04 1.99
C ASN A 65 -8.56 -20.51 2.37
N ARG A 66 -9.48 -21.43 2.02
CA ARG A 66 -9.36 -22.87 2.34
C ARG A 66 -8.18 -23.54 1.66
N VAL A 67 -7.71 -23.02 0.53
CA VAL A 67 -6.56 -23.54 -0.22
C VAL A 67 -5.41 -22.55 -0.07
N GLY A 68 -4.46 -22.81 0.83
CA GLY A 68 -3.25 -22.04 1.00
C GLY A 68 -3.45 -20.53 1.27
N ASN A 69 -4.61 -20.13 1.80
CA ASN A 69 -4.99 -18.72 2.01
C ASN A 69 -4.84 -17.85 0.75
N LEU A 70 -5.17 -18.39 -0.43
CA LEU A 70 -5.03 -17.68 -1.70
C LEU A 70 -5.82 -16.35 -1.74
N GLY A 71 -6.94 -16.27 -1.03
CA GLY A 71 -7.69 -15.01 -0.90
C GLY A 71 -6.86 -13.92 -0.26
N SER A 72 -6.30 -14.14 0.93
CA SER A 72 -5.43 -13.18 1.62
C SER A 72 -4.18 -12.82 0.81
N LEU A 73 -3.58 -13.81 0.13
CA LEU A 73 -2.46 -13.55 -0.78
C LEU A 73 -2.86 -12.62 -1.92
N THR A 74 -3.99 -12.89 -2.57
CA THR A 74 -4.53 -12.05 -3.65
C THR A 74 -4.82 -10.64 -3.14
N GLU A 75 -5.45 -10.51 -1.98
CA GLU A 75 -5.83 -9.24 -1.37
C GLU A 75 -4.63 -8.40 -0.93
N THR A 76 -3.53 -9.05 -0.50
CA THR A 76 -2.28 -8.36 -0.16
C THR A 76 -1.64 -7.70 -1.39
N PHE A 77 -1.60 -8.41 -2.52
CA PHE A 77 -0.96 -7.93 -3.75
C PHE A 77 -1.95 -7.40 -4.79
N LEU A 78 -3.20 -7.17 -4.41
CA LEU A 78 -4.28 -6.71 -5.30
C LEU A 78 -3.92 -5.42 -6.08
N PRO A 79 -3.25 -4.40 -5.49
CA PRO A 79 -2.86 -3.20 -6.22
C PRO A 79 -1.95 -3.49 -7.41
N TRP A 80 -1.05 -4.47 -7.29
CA TRP A 80 -0.05 -4.83 -8.30
C TRP A 80 -0.65 -5.52 -9.53
N LEU A 81 -1.84 -6.11 -9.40
CA LEU A 81 -2.57 -6.66 -10.54
C LEU A 81 -2.89 -5.56 -11.59
N GLY A 82 -2.92 -4.30 -11.16
CA GLY A 82 -3.09 -3.15 -12.06
C GLY A 82 -2.00 -3.02 -13.11
N LEU A 83 -0.78 -3.50 -12.84
CA LEU A 83 0.31 -3.48 -13.82
C LEU A 83 0.04 -4.36 -15.04
N LEU A 84 -0.83 -5.37 -14.91
CA LEU A 84 -1.23 -6.20 -16.03
C LEU A 84 -2.15 -5.46 -17.01
N VAL A 85 -2.83 -4.40 -16.57
CA VAL A 85 -3.74 -3.63 -17.43
C VAL A 85 -3.01 -2.97 -18.61
N PRO A 86 -1.94 -2.16 -18.40
CA PRO A 86 -1.19 -1.58 -19.52
C PRO A 86 -0.51 -2.66 -20.38
N VAL A 87 -0.06 -3.77 -19.80
CA VAL A 87 0.51 -4.89 -20.57
C VAL A 87 -0.54 -5.49 -21.51
N LEU A 88 -1.73 -5.80 -21.02
CA LEU A 88 -2.83 -6.33 -21.84
C LEU A 88 -3.29 -5.31 -22.88
N LEU A 89 -3.31 -4.02 -22.54
CA LEU A 89 -3.62 -2.94 -23.49
C LEU A 89 -2.62 -2.90 -24.65
N VAL A 90 -1.32 -2.93 -24.36
CA VAL A 90 -0.27 -2.96 -25.39
C VAL A 90 -0.42 -4.20 -26.27
N LEU A 91 -0.63 -5.38 -25.70
CA LEU A 91 -0.86 -6.62 -26.44
C LEU A 91 -2.11 -6.55 -27.33
N ALA A 92 -3.19 -5.95 -26.83
CA ALA A 92 -4.43 -5.76 -27.59
C ALA A 92 -4.23 -4.82 -28.78
N LEU A 93 -3.46 -3.74 -28.60
CA LEU A 93 -3.07 -2.80 -29.67
C LEU A 93 -2.17 -3.47 -30.72
N LEU A 94 -1.14 -4.20 -30.30
CA LEU A 94 -0.24 -4.94 -31.20
C LEU A 94 -1.00 -5.99 -32.02
N ARG A 95 -1.98 -6.66 -31.42
CA ARG A 95 -2.85 -7.64 -32.08
C ARG A 95 -3.98 -6.99 -32.88
N ARG A 96 -4.15 -5.67 -32.78
CA ARG A 96 -5.28 -4.92 -33.41
C ARG A 96 -6.61 -5.59 -33.16
N SER A 97 -6.90 -5.87 -31.89
CA SER A 97 -8.09 -6.64 -31.48
C SER A 97 -9.11 -5.74 -30.78
N ALA A 98 -10.27 -5.55 -31.37
CA ALA A 98 -11.37 -4.81 -30.76
C ALA A 98 -11.93 -5.53 -29.53
N SER A 99 -12.07 -6.85 -29.58
CA SER A 99 -12.56 -7.65 -28.44
C SER A 99 -11.63 -7.53 -27.22
N ALA A 100 -10.29 -7.58 -27.44
CA ALA A 100 -9.33 -7.42 -26.36
C ALA A 100 -9.33 -6.00 -25.78
N LEU A 101 -9.41 -4.95 -26.63
CA LEU A 101 -9.48 -3.57 -26.17
C LEU A 101 -10.72 -3.32 -25.30
N ILE A 102 -11.88 -3.84 -25.72
CA ILE A 102 -13.10 -3.73 -24.92
C ILE A 102 -12.96 -4.50 -23.61
N ALA A 103 -12.40 -5.72 -23.65
CA ALA A 103 -12.24 -6.54 -22.46
C ALA A 103 -11.28 -5.92 -21.43
N VAL A 104 -10.23 -5.21 -21.85
CA VAL A 104 -9.27 -4.51 -20.97
C VAL A 104 -9.93 -3.38 -20.17
N LEU A 105 -11.07 -2.85 -20.64
CA LEU A 105 -11.81 -1.83 -19.88
C LEU A 105 -12.28 -2.38 -18.52
N LEU A 106 -12.62 -3.67 -18.43
CA LEU A 106 -13.09 -4.27 -17.17
C LEU A 106 -12.04 -4.20 -16.06
N PRO A 107 -10.81 -4.75 -16.21
CA PRO A 107 -9.80 -4.63 -15.15
C PRO A 107 -9.33 -3.18 -14.94
N ALA A 108 -9.34 -2.33 -15.96
CA ALA A 108 -9.01 -0.92 -15.82
C ALA A 108 -10.00 -0.20 -14.90
N VAL A 109 -11.30 -0.35 -15.15
CA VAL A 109 -12.36 0.25 -14.33
C VAL A 109 -12.37 -0.37 -12.93
N ALA A 110 -12.22 -1.69 -12.82
CA ALA A 110 -12.14 -2.37 -11.51
C ALA A 110 -10.98 -1.82 -10.67
N TRP A 111 -9.80 -1.67 -11.26
CA TRP A 111 -8.62 -1.15 -10.55
C TRP A 111 -8.79 0.33 -10.15
N ILE A 112 -9.30 1.17 -11.04
CA ILE A 112 -9.60 2.58 -10.73
C ILE A 112 -10.62 2.68 -9.61
N ASN A 113 -11.66 1.84 -9.62
CA ASN A 113 -12.67 1.83 -8.57
C ASN A 113 -12.09 1.43 -7.20
N LEU A 114 -11.18 0.44 -7.17
CA LEU A 114 -10.55 -0.04 -5.95
C LEU A 114 -9.47 0.92 -5.41
N PHE A 115 -8.69 1.51 -6.29
CA PHE A 115 -7.46 2.22 -5.91
C PHE A 115 -7.35 3.65 -6.41
N GLY A 116 -8.23 4.10 -7.30
CA GLY A 116 -8.19 5.47 -7.86
C GLY A 116 -8.20 6.55 -6.78
N GLY A 117 -8.93 6.32 -5.68
CA GLY A 117 -8.94 7.21 -4.54
C GLY A 117 -7.59 7.31 -3.78
N LEU A 118 -6.66 6.40 -4.01
CA LEU A 118 -5.31 6.46 -3.43
C LEU A 118 -4.32 7.25 -4.30
N LEU A 119 -4.68 7.56 -5.55
CA LEU A 119 -3.84 8.31 -6.48
C LEU A 119 -3.92 9.84 -6.31
N THR A 120 -4.77 10.30 -5.40
CA THR A 120 -4.98 11.73 -5.14
C THR A 120 -4.52 12.07 -3.74
N ASP A 121 -3.83 13.20 -3.60
CA ASP A 121 -3.52 13.77 -2.29
C ASP A 121 -4.82 14.19 -1.60
N LYS A 122 -5.07 13.61 -0.43
CA LYS A 122 -6.22 13.88 0.43
C LYS A 122 -5.82 14.61 1.71
N SER A 123 -4.56 15.04 1.79
CA SER A 123 -4.06 15.76 2.96
C SER A 123 -4.78 17.10 3.14
N ALA A 124 -5.03 17.45 4.38
CA ALA A 124 -5.62 18.71 4.79
C ALA A 124 -4.85 19.30 5.99
N SER A 125 -4.90 20.60 6.14
CA SER A 125 -4.33 21.30 7.28
C SER A 125 -5.17 21.15 8.56
N GLY A 126 -4.66 21.58 9.70
CA GLY A 126 -5.42 21.75 10.94
C GLY A 126 -5.47 20.52 11.84
N GLY A 127 -4.57 19.56 11.68
CA GLY A 127 -4.35 18.49 12.68
C GLY A 127 -3.60 19.01 13.90
N ASP A 128 -3.95 18.47 15.06
CA ASP A 128 -3.43 18.91 16.37
C ASP A 128 -2.81 17.76 17.19
N PHE A 129 -2.77 16.55 16.64
CA PHE A 129 -2.18 15.39 17.27
C PHE A 129 -1.50 14.50 16.23
N THR A 130 -0.20 14.26 16.38
CA THR A 130 0.60 13.46 15.42
C THR A 130 1.00 12.14 16.07
N VAL A 131 0.75 11.05 15.36
CA VAL A 131 1.09 9.69 15.81
C VAL A 131 1.99 9.02 14.79
N VAL A 132 2.91 8.17 15.28
CA VAL A 132 3.82 7.35 14.47
C VAL A 132 3.73 5.91 14.95
N SER A 133 3.75 4.96 14.02
CA SER A 133 3.91 3.54 14.28
C SER A 133 5.11 3.02 13.51
N HIS A 134 5.90 2.15 14.14
CA HIS A 134 7.08 1.59 13.53
C HIS A 134 7.42 0.20 14.07
N ASN A 135 7.34 -0.82 13.23
CA ASN A 135 8.02 -2.08 13.47
C ASN A 135 9.53 -1.83 13.34
N VAL A 136 10.23 -1.87 14.47
CA VAL A 136 11.65 -1.48 14.53
C VAL A 136 12.60 -2.61 14.12
N ASN A 137 12.11 -3.79 13.83
CA ASN A 137 12.84 -5.03 13.60
C ASN A 137 13.64 -5.46 14.84
N ALA A 138 13.38 -6.66 15.33
CA ALA A 138 14.05 -7.22 16.51
C ALA A 138 15.59 -7.28 16.39
N GLU A 139 16.10 -7.34 15.17
CA GLU A 139 17.52 -7.40 14.82
C GLU A 139 18.10 -6.05 14.36
N ASN A 140 17.39 -4.93 14.61
CA ASN A 140 17.80 -3.60 14.19
C ASN A 140 19.24 -3.27 14.67
N PRO A 141 20.17 -2.97 13.74
CA PRO A 141 21.57 -2.72 14.11
C PRO A 141 21.77 -1.33 14.75
N ASP A 142 20.88 -0.36 14.52
CA ASP A 142 20.97 1.02 15.05
C ASP A 142 19.68 1.52 15.70
N PRO A 143 19.30 1.00 16.88
CA PRO A 143 18.14 1.51 17.62
C PRO A 143 18.24 2.99 17.98
N ALA A 144 19.45 3.51 18.22
CA ALA A 144 19.64 4.91 18.56
C ALA A 144 19.40 5.83 17.37
N GLY A 145 19.83 5.45 16.16
CA GLY A 145 19.53 6.16 14.92
C GLY A 145 18.04 6.13 14.60
N THR A 146 17.41 4.98 14.74
CA THR A 146 15.97 4.82 14.61
C THR A 146 15.22 5.75 15.56
N ALA A 147 15.57 5.77 16.84
CA ALA A 147 14.95 6.66 17.82
C ALA A 147 15.13 8.15 17.46
N ARG A 148 16.32 8.57 17.00
CA ARG A 148 16.56 9.95 16.54
C ARG A 148 15.66 10.32 15.36
N SER A 149 15.50 9.44 14.37
CA SER A 149 14.62 9.63 13.23
C SER A 149 13.16 9.81 13.67
N LEU A 150 12.71 8.98 14.60
CA LEU A 150 11.36 9.08 15.16
C LEU A 150 11.13 10.35 15.96
N ILE A 151 12.09 10.80 16.76
CA ILE A 151 12.05 12.07 17.48
C ILE A 151 11.93 13.25 16.49
N ALA A 152 12.72 13.19 15.40
CA ALA A 152 12.72 14.25 14.37
C ALA A 152 11.36 14.38 13.65
N SER A 153 10.51 13.36 13.67
CA SER A 153 9.14 13.44 13.14
C SER A 153 8.25 14.42 13.91
N GLY A 154 8.64 14.78 15.15
CA GLY A 154 7.87 15.65 16.02
C GLY A 154 6.60 15.04 16.59
N ALA A 155 6.38 13.72 16.41
CA ALA A 155 5.16 13.03 16.84
C ALA A 155 4.83 13.28 18.32
N ASP A 156 3.56 13.29 18.66
CA ASP A 156 3.07 13.38 20.03
C ASP A 156 3.06 12.02 20.71
N VAL A 157 2.87 10.97 19.89
CA VAL A 157 2.85 9.58 20.32
C VAL A 157 3.60 8.73 19.31
N ILE A 158 4.44 7.81 19.80
CA ILE A 158 5.15 6.81 19.01
C ILE A 158 4.78 5.42 19.53
N ALA A 159 4.34 4.56 18.63
CA ALA A 159 4.18 3.13 18.85
C ALA A 159 5.34 2.38 18.21
N LEU A 160 5.91 1.42 18.92
CA LEU A 160 6.99 0.57 18.44
C LEU A 160 6.59 -0.90 18.58
N GLU A 161 6.90 -1.68 17.57
CA GLU A 161 6.70 -3.12 17.48
C GLU A 161 8.07 -3.83 17.29
N GLU A 162 8.12 -5.11 17.60
CA GLU A 162 9.34 -5.95 17.58
C GLU A 162 10.47 -5.49 18.51
N LEU A 163 10.10 -5.01 19.68
CA LEU A 163 11.07 -4.66 20.71
C LEU A 163 11.74 -5.91 21.27
N SER A 164 12.98 -6.22 20.86
CA SER A 164 13.82 -7.27 21.47
C SER A 164 14.50 -6.78 22.74
N ASP A 165 14.93 -5.52 22.78
CA ASP A 165 15.49 -4.83 23.93
C ASP A 165 14.87 -3.44 24.05
N ALA A 166 13.76 -3.36 24.77
CA ALA A 166 13.03 -2.11 24.96
C ALA A 166 13.88 -1.04 25.66
N SER A 167 14.84 -1.43 26.52
CA SER A 167 15.67 -0.49 27.29
C SER A 167 16.50 0.45 26.42
N ARG A 168 16.85 0.02 25.18
CA ARG A 168 17.55 0.87 24.21
C ARG A 168 16.67 2.03 23.75
N TYR A 169 15.42 1.74 23.44
CA TYR A 169 14.45 2.76 23.02
C TYR A 169 13.97 3.62 24.18
N GLU A 170 13.78 3.03 25.39
CA GLU A 170 13.44 3.79 26.59
C GLU A 170 14.52 4.86 26.87
N ARG A 171 15.79 4.50 26.86
CA ARG A 171 16.90 5.48 27.06
C ARG A 171 16.95 6.53 25.94
N ALA A 172 16.80 6.10 24.68
CA ALA A 172 16.94 7.00 23.54
C ALA A 172 15.78 7.99 23.41
N LEU A 173 14.56 7.59 23.80
CA LEU A 173 13.36 8.41 23.69
C LEU A 173 13.03 9.22 24.97
N ALA A 174 13.65 8.89 26.13
CA ALA A 174 13.32 9.49 27.44
C ALA A 174 13.37 11.03 27.46
N GLY A 175 14.32 11.64 26.73
CA GLY A 175 14.47 13.10 26.66
C GLY A 175 13.32 13.83 25.95
N SER A 176 12.60 13.14 25.06
CA SER A 176 11.53 13.70 24.24
C SER A 176 10.13 13.21 24.62
N TYR A 177 10.04 12.00 25.19
CA TYR A 177 8.78 11.35 25.58
C TYR A 177 8.83 10.97 27.05
N ARG A 178 8.18 11.80 27.87
CA ARG A 178 8.19 11.64 29.32
C ARG A 178 7.43 10.40 29.80
N TYR A 179 6.42 9.99 29.06
CA TYR A 179 5.51 8.91 29.46
C TYR A 179 5.67 7.76 28.49
N HIS A 180 5.77 6.54 28.98
CA HIS A 180 5.82 5.34 28.15
C HIS A 180 5.23 4.14 28.87
N SER A 181 4.85 3.14 28.10
CA SER A 181 4.47 1.82 28.57
C SER A 181 4.95 0.77 27.58
N VAL A 182 5.65 -0.25 28.08
CA VAL A 182 6.09 -1.38 27.28
C VAL A 182 5.40 -2.63 27.81
N GLN A 183 4.85 -3.43 26.89
CA GLN A 183 4.16 -4.68 27.19
C GLN A 183 4.63 -5.77 26.21
N GLY A 184 5.48 -6.68 26.69
CA GLY A 184 6.10 -7.70 25.85
C GLY A 184 6.98 -7.09 24.77
N THR A 185 6.63 -7.28 23.51
CA THR A 185 7.41 -6.80 22.36
C THR A 185 6.85 -5.54 21.71
N VAL A 186 5.87 -4.88 22.35
CA VAL A 186 5.30 -3.60 21.86
C VAL A 186 5.38 -2.52 22.92
N GLY A 187 5.51 -1.28 22.49
CA GLY A 187 5.62 -0.14 23.38
C GLY A 187 4.96 1.11 22.82
N LEU A 188 4.53 1.98 23.75
CA LEU A 188 3.93 3.28 23.47
C LEU A 188 4.69 4.36 24.22
N TRP A 189 5.18 5.37 23.51
CA TRP A 189 5.82 6.57 24.03
C TRP A 189 4.96 7.79 23.75
N SER A 190 4.80 8.67 24.73
CA SER A 190 3.89 9.82 24.66
C SER A 190 4.50 11.06 25.32
N LYS A 191 4.22 12.21 24.70
CA LYS A 191 4.45 13.52 25.34
C LYS A 191 3.41 13.84 26.42
N TYR A 192 2.26 13.16 26.39
CA TYR A 192 1.14 13.32 27.32
C TYR A 192 1.08 12.17 28.32
N PRO A 193 0.50 12.39 29.52
CA PRO A 193 0.33 11.34 30.51
C PRO A 193 -0.40 10.11 29.96
N LEU A 194 0.02 8.95 30.40
CA LEU A 194 -0.63 7.68 30.09
C LEU A 194 -1.37 7.15 31.32
N SER A 195 -2.58 6.66 31.13
CA SER A 195 -3.36 5.96 32.14
C SER A 195 -3.90 4.64 31.58
N ASP A 196 -4.32 3.74 32.45
CA ASP A 196 -4.90 2.43 32.10
C ASP A 196 -4.09 1.68 31.01
N ALA A 197 -2.77 1.70 31.16
CA ALA A 197 -1.88 0.96 30.26
C ALA A 197 -1.87 -0.53 30.65
N ARG A 198 -2.27 -1.40 29.72
CA ARG A 198 -2.39 -2.83 29.95
C ARG A 198 -2.16 -3.66 28.70
N PRO A 199 -1.74 -4.92 28.83
CA PRO A 199 -1.68 -5.82 27.68
C PRO A 199 -3.07 -6.10 27.09
N VAL A 200 -3.11 -6.38 25.80
CA VAL A 200 -4.27 -6.90 25.09
C VAL A 200 -3.93 -8.31 24.61
N ASP A 201 -4.73 -9.28 25.03
CA ASP A 201 -4.55 -10.66 24.61
C ASP A 201 -5.06 -10.85 23.16
N ILE A 202 -4.12 -11.08 22.25
CA ILE A 202 -4.39 -11.39 20.84
C ILE A 202 -4.14 -12.88 20.53
N ARG A 203 -4.21 -13.75 21.53
CA ARG A 203 -4.09 -15.22 21.44
C ARG A 203 -2.76 -15.70 20.90
N MET A 204 -1.66 -15.05 21.30
CA MET A 204 -0.30 -15.38 20.85
C MET A 204 0.52 -16.19 21.86
N GLY A 205 0.05 -16.29 23.11
CA GLY A 205 0.80 -16.90 24.20
C GLY A 205 1.84 -15.98 24.86
N TRP A 206 2.16 -14.86 24.23
CA TRP A 206 2.93 -13.76 24.81
C TRP A 206 2.38 -12.40 24.33
N THR A 207 2.74 -11.33 25.05
CA THR A 207 2.18 -10.00 24.77
C THR A 207 2.80 -9.38 23.51
N ARG A 208 1.95 -9.10 22.54
CA ARG A 208 2.26 -8.38 21.29
C ARG A 208 1.22 -7.28 20.98
N ALA A 209 0.41 -6.94 21.97
CA ALA A 209 -0.49 -5.81 21.87
C ALA A 209 -0.70 -5.18 23.24
N LEU A 210 -0.88 -3.87 23.25
CA LEU A 210 -1.21 -3.10 24.45
C LEU A 210 -2.33 -2.11 24.14
N ARG A 211 -2.98 -1.67 25.21
CA ARG A 211 -3.91 -0.54 25.20
C ARG A 211 -3.47 0.44 26.29
N ALA A 212 -3.48 1.73 25.98
CA ALA A 212 -3.32 2.79 26.96
C ALA A 212 -4.27 3.95 26.66
N THR A 213 -4.60 4.74 27.68
CA THR A 213 -5.26 6.04 27.49
C THR A 213 -4.20 7.13 27.45
N VAL A 214 -4.20 7.93 26.40
CA VAL A 214 -3.40 9.16 26.30
C VAL A 214 -4.25 10.32 26.77
N GLU A 215 -3.82 10.99 27.83
CA GLU A 215 -4.54 12.12 28.44
C GLU A 215 -4.17 13.43 27.73
N THR A 216 -4.88 13.73 26.65
CA THR A 216 -4.60 14.93 25.84
C THR A 216 -5.36 16.15 26.35
N PRO A 217 -4.94 17.37 26.03
CA PRO A 217 -5.69 18.59 26.37
C PRO A 217 -7.10 18.65 25.75
N ARG A 218 -7.37 17.80 24.75
CA ARG A 218 -8.68 17.67 24.09
C ARG A 218 -9.49 16.46 24.58
N GLY A 219 -9.10 15.91 25.72
CA GLY A 219 -9.72 14.75 26.36
C GLY A 219 -8.99 13.44 26.07
N PRO A 220 -9.40 12.35 26.74
CA PRO A 220 -8.75 11.06 26.65
C PRO A 220 -8.91 10.41 25.28
N VAL A 221 -7.85 9.75 24.84
CA VAL A 221 -7.80 8.96 23.59
C VAL A 221 -7.32 7.56 23.93
N ALA A 222 -8.10 6.55 23.57
CA ALA A 222 -7.64 5.16 23.63
C ALA A 222 -6.65 4.89 22.51
N VAL A 223 -5.44 4.47 22.84
CA VAL A 223 -4.41 4.09 21.87
C VAL A 223 -4.11 2.60 22.04
N TYR A 224 -4.28 1.87 20.96
CA TYR A 224 -3.88 0.46 20.84
C TYR A 224 -2.59 0.39 20.04
N VAL A 225 -1.64 -0.42 20.49
CA VAL A 225 -0.47 -0.82 19.71
C VAL A 225 -0.56 -2.33 19.53
N ALA A 226 -0.44 -2.80 18.30
CA ALA A 226 -0.57 -4.22 18.00
C ALA A 226 0.40 -4.68 16.92
N HIS A 227 1.08 -5.80 17.19
CA HIS A 227 1.87 -6.50 16.21
C HIS A 227 1.26 -7.89 15.97
N LEU A 228 0.51 -8.05 14.88
CA LEU A 228 -0.08 -9.33 14.52
C LEU A 228 0.97 -10.30 13.97
N PRO A 229 0.71 -11.63 14.04
CA PRO A 229 1.64 -12.63 13.51
C PRO A 229 2.03 -12.40 12.06
N SER A 230 3.31 -12.56 11.75
CA SER A 230 3.81 -12.44 10.40
C SER A 230 3.26 -13.55 9.49
N VAL A 231 3.02 -13.20 8.24
CA VAL A 231 2.50 -14.09 7.21
C VAL A 231 3.62 -14.44 6.24
N ARG A 232 3.73 -15.74 5.90
CA ARG A 232 4.79 -16.23 5.02
C ARG A 232 4.19 -17.09 3.91
N VAL A 233 4.78 -17.01 2.71
CA VAL A 233 4.48 -17.95 1.62
C VAL A 233 5.32 -19.19 1.83
N LYS A 234 4.67 -20.36 1.97
CA LYS A 234 5.33 -21.68 2.09
C LYS A 234 4.84 -22.60 0.99
N PHE A 235 5.73 -23.31 0.32
CA PHE A 235 5.39 -24.21 -0.78
C PHE A 235 4.42 -25.34 -0.37
N ASN A 236 4.50 -25.79 0.88
CA ASN A 236 3.69 -26.89 1.42
C ASN A 236 2.46 -26.42 2.21
N ALA A 237 2.32 -25.13 2.51
CA ALA A 237 1.24 -24.60 3.34
C ALA A 237 0.58 -23.33 2.77
N GLY A 238 1.07 -22.83 1.63
CA GLY A 238 0.58 -21.59 1.02
C GLY A 238 0.91 -20.34 1.84
N PHE A 239 -0.02 -19.39 1.90
CA PHE A 239 0.09 -18.13 2.64
C PHE A 239 -0.37 -18.36 4.09
N THR A 240 0.55 -18.35 5.06
CA THR A 240 0.29 -18.78 6.44
C THR A 240 -0.40 -17.70 7.28
N ALA A 241 -1.63 -17.31 6.94
CA ALA A 241 -2.35 -16.21 7.58
C ALA A 241 -3.21 -16.62 8.79
N GLY A 242 -3.47 -17.91 9.03
CA GLY A 242 -4.49 -18.35 10.01
C GLY A 242 -4.26 -17.88 11.45
N GLN A 243 -3.01 -17.79 11.91
CA GLN A 243 -2.71 -17.27 13.25
C GLN A 243 -2.95 -15.76 13.33
N ARG A 244 -2.55 -15.01 12.31
CA ARG A 244 -2.82 -13.59 12.16
C ARG A 244 -4.32 -13.32 12.19
N ASP A 245 -5.12 -14.10 11.48
CA ASP A 245 -6.57 -13.94 11.38
C ASP A 245 -7.25 -14.14 12.76
N ASN A 246 -6.81 -15.14 13.52
CA ASN A 246 -7.28 -15.35 14.91
C ASN A 246 -6.91 -14.19 15.82
N SER A 247 -5.71 -13.64 15.68
CA SER A 247 -5.25 -12.47 16.44
C SER A 247 -6.00 -11.20 16.04
N ALA A 248 -6.31 -11.02 14.75
CA ALA A 248 -7.12 -9.92 14.27
C ALA A 248 -8.55 -9.96 14.85
N ALA A 249 -9.15 -11.15 14.95
CA ALA A 249 -10.45 -11.32 15.59
C ALA A 249 -10.41 -10.94 17.07
N ALA A 250 -9.40 -11.38 17.82
CA ALA A 250 -9.23 -11.05 19.23
C ALA A 250 -9.02 -9.53 19.45
N LEU A 251 -8.17 -8.89 18.62
CA LEU A 251 -7.96 -7.44 18.62
C LEU A 251 -9.26 -6.69 18.30
N GLY A 252 -10.02 -7.16 17.31
CA GLY A 252 -11.31 -6.59 16.93
C GLY A 252 -12.32 -6.64 18.08
N HIS A 253 -12.37 -7.73 18.84
CA HIS A 253 -13.21 -7.83 20.06
C HIS A 253 -12.78 -6.83 21.13
N ALA A 254 -11.47 -6.65 21.36
CA ALA A 254 -10.97 -5.67 22.33
C ALA A 254 -11.35 -4.24 21.94
N ILE A 255 -11.24 -3.90 20.64
CA ILE A 255 -11.60 -2.57 20.10
C ILE A 255 -13.12 -2.34 20.17
N ALA A 256 -13.94 -3.39 19.95
CA ALA A 256 -15.40 -3.30 20.07
C ALA A 256 -15.85 -2.99 21.52
N ALA A 257 -15.10 -3.49 22.50
CA ALA A 257 -15.37 -3.26 23.91
C ALA A 257 -14.80 -1.92 24.44
N GLU A 258 -14.09 -1.13 23.61
CA GLU A 258 -13.48 0.13 24.05
C GLU A 258 -14.53 1.21 24.33
N PRO A 259 -14.61 1.70 25.59
CA PRO A 259 -15.62 2.67 25.99
C PRO A 259 -15.32 4.10 25.49
N LEU A 260 -14.06 4.43 25.21
CA LEU A 260 -13.70 5.77 24.75
C LEU A 260 -14.10 5.94 23.28
N LYS A 261 -14.72 7.07 22.98
CA LYS A 261 -15.17 7.40 21.61
C LYS A 261 -13.99 7.63 20.68
N LYS A 262 -12.91 8.28 21.19
CA LYS A 262 -11.69 8.53 20.42
C LYS A 262 -10.76 7.34 20.59
N THR A 263 -10.52 6.63 19.50
CA THR A 263 -9.67 5.43 19.48
C THR A 263 -8.70 5.51 18.30
N ILE A 264 -7.43 5.22 18.55
CA ILE A 264 -6.38 5.10 17.55
C ILE A 264 -5.72 3.74 17.70
N LEU A 265 -5.64 2.99 16.63
CA LEU A 265 -4.85 1.77 16.50
C LEU A 265 -3.60 2.06 15.69
N LEU A 266 -2.46 1.68 16.24
CA LEU A 266 -1.12 1.78 15.64
C LEU A 266 -0.53 0.36 15.58
N GLY A 267 0.16 0.03 14.51
CA GLY A 267 0.90 -1.22 14.51
C GLY A 267 1.03 -1.92 13.17
N ASP A 268 1.88 -2.95 13.20
CA ASP A 268 2.05 -3.90 12.11
C ASP A 268 0.95 -4.98 12.20
N LEU A 269 -0.03 -4.88 11.32
CA LEU A 269 -1.13 -5.83 11.25
C LEU A 269 -0.82 -7.05 10.35
N ASN A 270 0.37 -7.08 9.73
CA ASN A 270 0.76 -8.12 8.79
C ASN A 270 -0.33 -8.42 7.76
N GLY A 271 -1.02 -7.37 7.32
CA GLY A 271 -2.09 -7.42 6.34
C GLY A 271 -2.53 -6.04 5.88
N THR A 272 -3.11 -5.98 4.70
CA THR A 272 -3.56 -4.75 4.05
C THR A 272 -5.03 -4.45 4.35
N MET A 273 -5.46 -3.22 4.05
CA MET A 273 -6.87 -2.83 4.19
C MET A 273 -7.83 -3.62 3.28
N ASN A 274 -7.30 -4.31 2.26
CA ASN A 274 -8.09 -5.13 1.36
C ASN A 274 -8.27 -6.57 1.90
N ASP A 275 -7.48 -6.98 2.91
CA ASP A 275 -7.57 -8.32 3.48
C ASP A 275 -8.84 -8.45 4.33
N ARG A 276 -9.81 -9.21 3.84
CA ARG A 276 -11.09 -9.45 4.54
C ARG A 276 -10.93 -10.09 5.92
N SER A 277 -9.85 -10.81 6.16
CA SER A 277 -9.58 -11.42 7.47
C SER A 277 -9.28 -10.37 8.54
N LEU A 278 -8.93 -9.14 8.14
CA LEU A 278 -8.81 -7.99 9.04
C LEU A 278 -10.14 -7.26 9.29
N ALA A 279 -11.25 -7.70 8.68
CA ALA A 279 -12.56 -7.08 8.85
C ALA A 279 -13.00 -6.90 10.31
N PRO A 280 -12.67 -7.79 11.28
CA PRO A 280 -12.95 -7.55 12.69
C PRO A 280 -12.38 -6.24 13.23
N VAL A 281 -11.30 -5.75 12.66
CA VAL A 281 -10.65 -4.47 12.99
C VAL A 281 -11.09 -3.35 12.02
N THR A 282 -10.97 -3.61 10.71
CA THR A 282 -11.15 -2.58 9.66
C THR A 282 -12.59 -2.10 9.52
N SER A 283 -13.58 -2.90 9.94
CA SER A 283 -14.99 -2.47 9.97
C SER A 283 -15.31 -1.45 11.07
N GLN A 284 -14.46 -1.33 12.08
CA GLN A 284 -14.67 -0.47 13.25
C GLN A 284 -13.85 0.82 13.21
N LEU A 285 -12.77 0.82 12.45
CA LEU A 285 -11.79 1.89 12.40
C LEU A 285 -11.53 2.29 10.94
N ARG A 286 -11.36 3.58 10.71
CA ARG A 286 -11.03 4.15 9.39
C ARG A 286 -9.51 4.24 9.23
N SER A 287 -8.97 3.80 8.10
CA SER A 287 -7.56 3.99 7.78
C SER A 287 -7.21 5.47 7.62
N ALA A 288 -6.18 5.95 8.31
CA ALA A 288 -5.68 7.32 8.18
C ALA A 288 -5.12 7.55 6.75
N GLN A 289 -4.34 6.59 6.21
CA GLN A 289 -3.83 6.69 4.84
C GLN A 289 -4.96 6.72 3.81
N GLY A 290 -5.95 5.86 3.95
CA GLY A 290 -7.11 5.82 3.06
C GLY A 290 -7.91 7.12 3.08
N ALA A 291 -7.98 7.80 4.24
CA ALA A 291 -8.77 9.00 4.44
C ALA A 291 -8.02 10.30 4.11
N ALA A 292 -6.71 10.39 4.39
CA ALA A 292 -5.95 11.64 4.37
C ALA A 292 -4.50 11.46 3.87
N GLY A 293 -4.18 10.35 3.22
CA GLY A 293 -2.86 10.11 2.64
C GLY A 293 -2.78 10.49 1.18
N ASP A 294 -1.53 10.56 0.69
CA ASP A 294 -1.17 10.61 -0.71
C ASP A 294 -0.53 9.27 -1.12
N GLY A 295 -0.96 8.71 -2.25
CA GLY A 295 -0.48 7.43 -2.73
C GLY A 295 -0.89 6.23 -1.88
N PHE A 296 -0.25 5.10 -2.13
CA PHE A 296 -0.52 3.82 -1.47
C PHE A 296 -0.01 3.76 -0.03
N GLY A 297 1.02 4.54 0.30
CA GLY A 297 1.66 4.53 1.62
C GLY A 297 2.24 3.16 1.97
N PHE A 298 2.84 2.44 1.00
CA PHE A 298 3.48 1.15 1.24
C PHE A 298 4.60 1.31 2.26
N SER A 299 4.70 0.36 3.18
CA SER A 299 5.64 0.40 4.29
C SER A 299 6.62 -0.77 4.31
N TRP A 300 6.32 -1.86 3.61
CA TRP A 300 7.14 -3.08 3.63
C TRP A 300 7.33 -3.68 2.22
N PRO A 301 8.51 -4.25 1.92
CA PRO A 301 9.77 -4.09 2.63
C PRO A 301 10.36 -2.68 2.44
N ALA A 302 11.10 -2.14 3.42
CA ALA A 302 11.59 -0.75 3.38
C ALA A 302 12.42 -0.44 2.12
N SER A 303 13.27 -1.37 1.69
CA SER A 303 14.14 -1.22 0.50
C SER A 303 13.38 -1.14 -0.83
N PHE A 304 12.18 -1.70 -0.92
CA PHE A 304 11.28 -1.62 -2.08
C PHE A 304 9.83 -1.81 -1.63
N PRO A 305 9.17 -0.76 -1.16
CA PRO A 305 7.86 -0.87 -0.53
C PRO A 305 6.78 -1.37 -1.51
N MET A 306 6.16 -2.50 -1.16
CA MET A 306 5.18 -3.20 -2.00
C MET A 306 3.82 -3.40 -1.33
N ALA A 307 3.78 -3.39 0.02
CA ALA A 307 2.57 -3.59 0.78
C ALA A 307 2.50 -2.62 1.95
N ARG A 308 1.29 -2.16 2.28
CA ARG A 308 1.06 -1.40 3.50
C ARG A 308 0.47 -2.32 4.55
N ILE A 309 1.35 -2.89 5.37
CA ILE A 309 1.00 -3.78 6.48
C ILE A 309 1.06 -3.06 7.83
N ASP A 310 1.81 -1.97 7.92
CA ASP A 310 1.81 -1.04 9.04
C ASP A 310 0.63 -0.06 8.90
N GLN A 311 -0.21 0.01 9.92
CA GLN A 311 -1.48 0.72 9.86
C GLN A 311 -1.60 1.75 10.99
N ILE A 312 -2.18 2.89 10.63
CA ILE A 312 -2.76 3.86 11.57
C ILE A 312 -4.24 3.92 11.26
N MET A 313 -5.06 3.48 12.22
CA MET A 313 -6.51 3.45 12.05
C MET A 313 -7.21 4.18 13.17
N VAL A 314 -8.32 4.83 12.89
CA VAL A 314 -8.95 5.76 13.82
C VAL A 314 -10.47 5.61 13.90
N ARG A 315 -11.02 5.94 15.06
CA ARG A 315 -12.43 6.15 15.31
C ARG A 315 -12.63 7.37 16.18
N GLY A 316 -13.61 8.21 15.86
CA GLY A 316 -13.94 9.40 16.67
C GLY A 316 -12.92 10.53 16.61
N VAL A 317 -11.92 10.43 15.71
CA VAL A 317 -10.95 11.50 15.38
C VAL A 317 -10.86 11.62 13.86
N ASP A 318 -10.39 12.78 13.38
CA ASP A 318 -10.40 13.07 11.94
C ASP A 318 -8.96 13.12 11.37
N PRO A 319 -8.55 12.16 10.53
CA PRO A 319 -7.26 12.20 9.86
C PRO A 319 -7.15 13.44 8.96
N ARG A 320 -6.01 14.13 9.04
CA ARG A 320 -5.70 15.32 8.26
C ARG A 320 -4.57 15.11 7.28
N SER A 321 -3.60 14.29 7.64
CA SER A 321 -2.56 13.83 6.73
C SER A 321 -2.02 12.48 7.20
N ALA A 322 -1.56 11.65 6.26
CA ALA A 322 -0.88 10.39 6.54
C ALA A 322 0.21 10.17 5.51
N TRP A 323 1.38 9.69 5.96
CA TRP A 323 2.58 9.53 5.14
C TRP A 323 3.51 8.46 5.72
N THR A 324 4.51 8.05 4.95
CA THR A 324 5.64 7.26 5.42
C THR A 324 6.81 8.16 5.77
N LEU A 325 7.59 7.78 6.79
CA LEU A 325 8.84 8.45 7.14
C LEU A 325 10.02 7.79 6.41
N PRO A 326 11.20 8.44 6.39
CA PRO A 326 12.40 7.85 5.82
C PRO A 326 12.78 6.51 6.44
N GLU A 327 13.48 5.67 5.66
CA GLU A 327 14.03 4.39 6.08
C GLU A 327 14.93 4.54 7.33
N THR A 328 14.86 3.54 8.18
CA THR A 328 15.69 3.38 9.39
C THR A 328 16.51 2.08 9.29
N GLY A 329 16.98 1.53 10.41
CA GLY A 329 17.60 0.20 10.44
C GLY A 329 16.62 -0.98 10.38
N SER A 330 15.34 -0.73 10.10
CA SER A 330 14.29 -1.74 9.99
C SER A 330 14.00 -2.12 8.54
N ASP A 331 13.44 -3.30 8.33
CA ASP A 331 12.86 -3.73 7.06
C ASP A 331 11.43 -3.16 6.82
N HIS A 332 10.92 -2.35 7.74
CA HIS A 332 9.70 -1.56 7.60
C HIS A 332 10.00 -0.07 7.53
N LEU A 333 9.21 0.70 6.78
CA LEU A 333 9.17 2.16 6.88
C LEU A 333 8.23 2.57 8.02
N PRO A 334 8.64 3.56 8.85
CA PRO A 334 7.71 4.12 9.82
C PRO A 334 6.52 4.80 9.12
N VAL A 335 5.34 4.66 9.67
CA VAL A 335 4.12 5.32 9.19
C VAL A 335 3.68 6.40 10.17
N ALA A 336 3.22 7.52 9.64
CA ALA A 336 2.81 8.67 10.42
C ALA A 336 1.41 9.14 10.01
N ALA A 337 0.67 9.71 10.95
CA ALA A 337 -0.56 10.44 10.67
C ALA A 337 -0.72 11.63 11.60
N ARG A 338 -1.26 12.71 11.06
CA ARG A 338 -1.73 13.85 11.84
C ARG A 338 -3.25 13.82 11.84
N VAL A 339 -3.82 13.87 13.03
CA VAL A 339 -5.27 13.82 13.23
C VAL A 339 -5.76 15.08 13.97
N LYS A 340 -7.02 15.38 13.82
CA LYS A 340 -7.73 16.36 14.65
C LYS A 340 -8.54 15.59 15.70
N LEU A 341 -8.26 15.88 16.98
CA LEU A 341 -8.91 15.27 18.14
C LEU A 341 -10.28 15.88 18.45
#